data_a06c5f0a3fe38463f14f3882aa858c3e
#
_entry.id   a06c5f0a3fe38463f14f3882aa858c3e
#
_cell.length_a   1.000
_cell.length_b   1.000
_cell.length_c   1.000
_cell.angle_alpha   90.00
_cell.angle_beta   90.00
_cell.angle_gamma   90.00
#
_symmetry.space_group_name_H-M   'P 1'
#
loop_
_entity.id
_entity.type
_entity.pdbx_description
1 polymer ?
#
loop_
_entity_poly.entity_id
_entity_poly.type
_entity_poly.pdbx_seq_one_letter_code
_entity_poly.pdbx_strand_id
1 'polypeptide(L)'
;IKEIIKEFDELPLFNINKPRVGIVGEILVKFHPTANNDIVKILEDEGAEAVVPDLLDFFFYSAYDNKFKAEYLGKSKVAKTVSELAIFYMETYRKVMKKELENSNRFSRPKHIKELANMASPILSLGHQTGEGWFLTAEMIELIKSGTKNIVCLQPFACLPNHVTGKGMMKVLKEKYPESNIVAIDYDPGASHVNQLNRIKLMLSVAVKNLQNNEINFKESEESQEEIQYHNKISLT
;
A
#
# COMPACT_ATOMS: atom_id res chain seq x y z
N ILE A 1 -22.86 -6.36 -3.80
CA ILE A 1 -21.44 -6.02 -4.15
C ILE A 1 -21.40 -5.34 -5.51
N LYS A 2 -21.93 -5.96 -6.56
CA LYS A 2 -21.91 -5.41 -7.92
C LYS A 2 -22.56 -4.02 -8.00
N GLU A 3 -23.75 -3.86 -7.45
CA GLU A 3 -24.45 -2.57 -7.39
C GLU A 3 -23.67 -1.52 -6.60
N ILE A 4 -23.10 -1.91 -5.45
CA ILE A 4 -22.28 -1.01 -4.61
C ILE A 4 -21.07 -0.48 -5.41
N ILE A 5 -20.32 -1.35 -6.08
CA ILE A 5 -19.15 -0.91 -6.87
C ILE A 5 -19.59 0.02 -8.00
N LYS A 6 -20.70 -0.30 -8.68
CA LYS A 6 -21.26 0.53 -9.74
C LYS A 6 -21.67 1.93 -9.21
N GLU A 7 -22.37 1.99 -8.08
CA GLU A 7 -22.77 3.24 -7.45
C GLU A 7 -21.56 4.11 -7.09
N PHE A 8 -20.49 3.50 -6.55
CA PHE A 8 -19.25 4.22 -6.27
C PHE A 8 -18.52 4.67 -7.55
N ASP A 9 -18.54 3.90 -8.62
CA ASP A 9 -17.95 4.28 -9.92
C ASP A 9 -18.72 5.45 -10.57
N GLU A 10 -20.03 5.56 -10.32
CA GLU A 10 -20.91 6.60 -10.87
C GLU A 10 -20.95 7.90 -10.02
N LEU A 11 -20.37 7.90 -8.83
CA LEU A 11 -20.32 9.11 -7.99
C LEU A 11 -19.61 10.26 -8.74
N PRO A 12 -20.17 11.48 -8.74
CA PRO A 12 -19.51 12.62 -9.31
C PRO A 12 -18.23 12.94 -8.53
N LEU A 13 -17.12 13.12 -9.23
CA LEU A 13 -15.84 13.49 -8.63
C LEU A 13 -15.46 14.90 -9.06
N PHE A 14 -14.81 15.62 -8.17
CA PHE A 14 -14.06 16.83 -8.52
C PHE A 14 -12.76 16.42 -9.22
N ASN A 15 -12.43 17.07 -10.32
CA ASN A 15 -11.16 16.84 -11.04
C ASN A 15 -10.00 17.51 -10.28
N ILE A 16 -9.67 16.97 -9.11
CA ILE A 16 -8.58 17.46 -8.25
C ILE A 16 -7.62 16.30 -8.03
N ASN A 17 -6.39 16.47 -8.51
CA ASN A 17 -5.32 15.52 -8.22
C ASN A 17 -4.81 15.74 -6.80
N LYS A 18 -4.85 14.67 -6.00
CA LYS A 18 -4.30 14.66 -4.64
C LYS A 18 -3.16 13.65 -4.53
N PRO A 19 -2.11 13.96 -3.77
CA PRO A 19 -1.08 12.97 -3.50
C PRO A 19 -1.67 11.81 -2.70
N ARG A 20 -1.53 10.58 -3.21
CA ARG A 20 -2.00 9.37 -2.51
C ARG A 20 -0.97 8.95 -1.49
N VAL A 21 -1.43 8.62 -0.27
CA VAL A 21 -0.60 8.20 0.86
C VAL A 21 -1.10 6.88 1.40
N GLY A 22 -0.27 5.84 1.28
CA GLY A 22 -0.52 4.53 1.84
C GLY A 22 -0.27 4.50 3.35
N ILE A 23 -1.15 3.85 4.09
CA ILE A 23 -1.04 3.65 5.53
C ILE A 23 -0.78 2.18 5.80
N VAL A 24 0.41 1.86 6.30
CA VAL A 24 0.82 0.50 6.70
C VAL A 24 1.34 0.51 8.13
N GLY A 25 1.57 -0.63 8.73
CA GLY A 25 2.18 -0.72 10.05
C GLY A 25 1.54 -1.77 10.95
N GLU A 26 1.73 -1.60 12.26
CA GLU A 26 1.17 -2.48 13.27
C GLU A 26 -0.36 -2.46 13.22
N ILE A 27 -0.96 -3.63 13.33
CA ILE A 27 -2.37 -3.85 12.99
C ILE A 27 -3.33 -3.00 13.82
N LEU A 28 -3.12 -2.88 15.14
CA LEU A 28 -3.96 -2.07 16.00
C LEU A 28 -3.77 -0.58 15.68
N VAL A 29 -2.52 -0.13 15.58
CA VAL A 29 -2.20 1.28 15.30
C VAL A 29 -2.70 1.67 13.91
N LYS A 30 -2.62 0.78 12.93
CA LYS A 30 -3.10 1.03 11.56
C LYS A 30 -4.61 1.26 11.50
N PHE A 31 -5.39 0.44 12.21
CA PHE A 31 -6.85 0.43 12.05
C PHE A 31 -7.65 1.13 13.17
N HIS A 32 -7.00 1.50 14.28
CA HIS A 32 -7.68 2.11 15.41
C HIS A 32 -7.44 3.63 15.46
N PRO A 33 -8.43 4.48 15.16
CA PRO A 33 -8.23 5.93 15.06
C PRO A 33 -7.65 6.57 16.31
N THR A 34 -8.08 6.15 17.51
CA THR A 34 -7.52 6.66 18.77
C THR A 34 -6.05 6.27 18.95
N ALA A 35 -5.61 5.09 18.45
CA ALA A 35 -4.23 4.65 18.58
C ALA A 35 -3.28 5.38 17.61
N ASN A 36 -3.80 5.93 16.52
CA ASN A 36 -3.02 6.62 15.50
C ASN A 36 -3.33 8.12 15.36
N ASN A 37 -4.04 8.70 16.34
CA ASN A 37 -4.42 10.12 16.35
C ASN A 37 -5.20 10.54 15.08
N ASP A 38 -6.11 9.70 14.60
CA ASP A 38 -6.91 9.94 13.39
C ASP A 38 -6.06 10.25 12.14
N ILE A 39 -5.02 9.46 11.89
CA ILE A 39 -4.08 9.66 10.78
C ILE A 39 -4.76 9.86 9.42
N VAL A 40 -5.84 9.12 9.14
CA VAL A 40 -6.62 9.27 7.89
C VAL A 40 -7.12 10.70 7.77
N LYS A 41 -7.79 11.19 8.82
CA LYS A 41 -8.30 12.56 8.86
C LYS A 41 -7.19 13.59 8.74
N ILE A 42 -6.05 13.38 9.41
CA ILE A 42 -4.88 14.28 9.31
C ILE A 42 -4.39 14.37 7.87
N LEU A 43 -4.26 13.25 7.16
CA LEU A 43 -3.82 13.23 5.77
C LEU A 43 -4.82 13.93 4.84
N GLU A 44 -6.11 13.70 5.05
CA GLU A 44 -7.19 14.32 4.26
C GLU A 44 -7.30 15.83 4.50
N ASP A 45 -7.21 16.27 5.76
CA ASP A 45 -7.20 17.69 6.14
C ASP A 45 -5.98 18.43 5.55
N GLU A 46 -4.84 17.74 5.39
CA GLU A 46 -3.64 18.27 4.74
C GLU A 46 -3.67 18.12 3.21
N GLY A 47 -4.77 17.69 2.62
CA GLY A 47 -5.01 17.67 1.18
C GLY A 47 -4.56 16.40 0.46
N ALA A 48 -4.23 15.33 1.15
CA ALA A 48 -3.89 14.03 0.56
C ALA A 48 -5.11 13.11 0.44
N GLU A 49 -4.96 12.03 -0.33
CA GLU A 49 -5.87 10.88 -0.35
C GLU A 49 -5.26 9.74 0.46
N ALA A 50 -5.91 9.33 1.54
CA ALA A 50 -5.46 8.23 2.37
C ALA A 50 -5.84 6.87 1.75
N VAL A 51 -4.87 5.95 1.65
CA VAL A 51 -5.05 4.59 1.12
C VAL A 51 -4.69 3.58 2.20
N VAL A 52 -5.70 2.88 2.70
CA VAL A 52 -5.53 1.88 3.77
C VAL A 52 -5.73 0.48 3.17
N PRO A 53 -4.69 -0.38 3.13
CA PRO A 53 -4.83 -1.76 2.71
C PRO A 53 -5.81 -2.57 3.56
N ASP A 54 -6.36 -3.63 2.96
CA ASP A 54 -7.41 -4.48 3.54
C ASP A 54 -6.93 -5.24 4.80
N LEU A 55 -7.74 -5.22 5.85
CA LEU A 55 -7.50 -6.01 7.07
C LEU A 55 -7.54 -7.52 6.83
N LEU A 56 -8.37 -7.99 5.89
CA LEU A 56 -8.53 -9.42 5.62
C LEU A 56 -7.23 -10.06 5.10
N ASP A 57 -6.39 -9.29 4.41
CA ASP A 57 -5.11 -9.79 3.92
C ASP A 57 -4.14 -10.16 5.04
N PHE A 58 -4.24 -9.53 6.23
CA PHE A 58 -3.50 -9.94 7.42
C PHE A 58 -3.91 -11.34 7.92
N PHE A 59 -5.20 -11.69 7.85
CA PHE A 59 -5.65 -13.04 8.19
C PHE A 59 -5.18 -14.07 7.16
N PHE A 60 -5.17 -13.74 5.89
CA PHE A 60 -4.57 -14.59 4.85
C PHE A 60 -3.07 -14.78 5.07
N TYR A 61 -2.35 -13.73 5.43
CA TYR A 61 -0.94 -13.81 5.80
C TYR A 61 -0.72 -14.79 6.95
N SER A 62 -1.46 -14.64 8.04
CA SER A 62 -1.36 -15.52 9.23
C SER A 62 -1.62 -16.98 8.90
N ALA A 63 -2.59 -17.24 8.01
CA ALA A 63 -2.87 -18.59 7.53
C ALA A 63 -1.77 -19.12 6.59
N TYR A 64 -1.27 -18.28 5.68
CA TYR A 64 -0.24 -18.63 4.72
C TYR A 64 1.11 -18.99 5.36
N ASP A 65 1.43 -18.42 6.51
CA ASP A 65 2.63 -18.71 7.28
C ASP A 65 2.77 -20.17 7.70
N ASN A 66 1.65 -20.90 7.85
CA ASN A 66 1.68 -22.31 8.16
C ASN A 66 2.35 -23.15 7.07
N LYS A 67 2.39 -22.66 5.83
CA LYS A 67 3.12 -23.31 4.74
C LYS A 67 4.62 -23.29 5.03
N PHE A 68 5.20 -22.13 5.30
CA PHE A 68 6.62 -22.00 5.62
C PHE A 68 6.99 -22.76 6.91
N LYS A 69 6.15 -22.67 7.93
CA LYS A 69 6.34 -23.40 9.21
C LYS A 69 6.39 -24.92 9.01
N ALA A 70 5.53 -25.45 8.13
CA ALA A 70 5.51 -26.89 7.84
C ALA A 70 6.71 -27.32 6.98
N GLU A 71 7.15 -26.48 6.03
CA GLU A 71 8.23 -26.79 5.09
C GLU A 71 9.63 -26.66 5.72
N TYR A 72 9.83 -25.65 6.58
CA TYR A 72 11.16 -25.30 7.08
C TYR A 72 11.33 -25.45 8.60
N LEU A 73 10.24 -25.44 9.38
CA LEU A 73 10.31 -25.48 10.85
C LEU A 73 9.74 -26.78 11.44
N GLY A 74 9.47 -27.79 10.63
CA GLY A 74 8.96 -29.07 11.08
C GLY A 74 7.58 -29.02 11.74
N LYS A 75 6.77 -27.98 11.47
CA LYS A 75 5.41 -27.86 12.01
C LYS A 75 4.42 -28.77 11.27
N SER A 76 3.22 -28.87 11.80
CA SER A 76 2.17 -29.79 11.32
C SER A 76 1.81 -29.56 9.85
N LYS A 77 1.93 -30.63 9.04
CA LYS A 77 1.45 -30.65 7.65
C LYS A 77 -0.09 -30.54 7.59
N VAL A 78 -0.78 -31.02 8.60
CA VAL A 78 -2.24 -30.89 8.70
C VAL A 78 -2.62 -29.41 8.84
N ALA A 79 -1.93 -28.67 9.72
CA ALA A 79 -2.17 -27.23 9.86
C ALA A 79 -1.97 -26.49 8.55
N LYS A 80 -0.92 -26.82 7.76
CA LYS A 80 -0.72 -26.26 6.41
C LYS A 80 -1.93 -26.53 5.52
N THR A 81 -2.37 -27.78 5.40
CA THR A 81 -3.48 -28.16 4.52
C THR A 81 -4.79 -27.47 4.94
N VAL A 82 -5.09 -27.45 6.24
CA VAL A 82 -6.29 -26.76 6.77
C VAL A 82 -6.24 -25.25 6.41
N SER A 83 -5.08 -24.61 6.59
CA SER A 83 -4.91 -23.19 6.26
C SER A 83 -5.05 -22.93 4.76
N GLU A 84 -4.50 -23.78 3.90
CA GLU A 84 -4.65 -23.67 2.44
C GLU A 84 -6.12 -23.84 2.01
N LEU A 85 -6.86 -24.77 2.64
CA LEU A 85 -8.30 -24.93 2.41
C LEU A 85 -9.10 -23.71 2.90
N ALA A 86 -8.75 -23.16 4.06
CA ALA A 86 -9.39 -21.94 4.58
C ALA A 86 -9.18 -20.75 3.65
N ILE A 87 -7.95 -20.54 3.17
CA ILE A 87 -7.63 -19.50 2.20
C ILE A 87 -8.44 -19.70 0.91
N PHE A 88 -8.48 -20.93 0.38
CA PHE A 88 -9.25 -21.25 -0.82
C PHE A 88 -10.75 -20.97 -0.64
N TYR A 89 -11.30 -21.37 0.49
CA TYR A 89 -12.71 -21.15 0.81
C TYR A 89 -13.03 -19.64 0.88
N MET A 90 -12.25 -18.86 1.63
CA MET A 90 -12.43 -17.41 1.75
C MET A 90 -12.25 -16.69 0.40
N GLU A 91 -11.27 -17.08 -0.40
CA GLU A 91 -11.06 -16.53 -1.75
C GLU A 91 -12.24 -16.83 -2.70
N THR A 92 -12.96 -17.94 -2.48
CA THR A 92 -14.18 -18.24 -3.26
C THR A 92 -15.26 -17.19 -3.02
N TYR A 93 -15.43 -16.71 -1.79
CA TYR A 93 -16.36 -15.61 -1.48
C TYR A 93 -15.87 -14.26 -2.05
N ARG A 94 -14.55 -14.02 -2.05
CA ARG A 94 -13.98 -12.79 -2.64
C ARG A 94 -14.02 -12.75 -4.17
N LYS A 95 -14.23 -13.90 -4.83
CA LYS A 95 -14.16 -14.01 -6.30
C LYS A 95 -15.09 -13.03 -7.01
N VAL A 96 -16.33 -12.90 -6.55
CA VAL A 96 -17.31 -11.98 -7.15
C VAL A 96 -16.84 -10.53 -6.98
N MET A 97 -16.43 -10.16 -5.76
CA MET A 97 -15.92 -8.81 -5.48
C MET A 97 -14.68 -8.49 -6.32
N LYS A 98 -13.71 -9.40 -6.39
CA LYS A 98 -12.49 -9.22 -7.20
C LYS A 98 -12.81 -8.99 -8.66
N LYS A 99 -13.75 -9.79 -9.23
CA LYS A 99 -14.17 -9.65 -10.63
C LYS A 99 -14.83 -8.28 -10.90
N GLU A 100 -15.68 -7.82 -10.01
CA GLU A 100 -16.34 -6.53 -10.20
C GLU A 100 -15.34 -5.36 -9.99
N LEU A 101 -14.38 -5.47 -9.07
CA LEU A 101 -13.31 -4.49 -8.91
C LEU A 101 -12.34 -4.46 -10.11
N GLU A 102 -12.10 -5.59 -10.76
CA GLU A 102 -11.32 -5.63 -12.03
C GLU A 102 -12.00 -4.87 -13.18
N ASN A 103 -13.32 -4.78 -13.15
CA ASN A 103 -14.11 -4.04 -14.14
C ASN A 103 -14.35 -2.57 -13.74
N SER A 104 -13.97 -2.16 -12.53
CA SER A 104 -14.09 -0.80 -12.05
C SER A 104 -13.04 0.11 -12.70
N ASN A 105 -13.44 1.35 -13.00
CA ASN A 105 -12.52 2.38 -13.48
C ASN A 105 -11.76 3.08 -12.34
N ARG A 106 -12.18 2.89 -11.10
CA ARG A 106 -11.67 3.63 -9.92
C ARG A 106 -10.94 2.75 -8.93
N PHE A 107 -11.35 1.50 -8.81
CA PHE A 107 -10.86 0.60 -7.79
C PHE A 107 -10.03 -0.53 -8.39
N SER A 108 -9.03 -0.97 -7.66
CA SER A 108 -8.23 -2.14 -8.02
C SER A 108 -8.62 -3.32 -7.14
N ARG A 109 -8.51 -4.54 -7.69
CA ARG A 109 -8.75 -5.75 -6.91
C ARG A 109 -7.67 -5.96 -5.86
N PRO A 110 -8.00 -6.48 -4.66
CA PRO A 110 -7.01 -6.93 -3.70
C PRO A 110 -6.20 -8.10 -4.27
N LYS A 111 -4.91 -8.10 -3.98
CA LYS A 111 -3.99 -9.16 -4.42
C LYS A 111 -4.26 -10.47 -3.68
N HIS A 112 -3.89 -11.58 -4.31
CA HIS A 112 -3.87 -12.86 -3.62
C HIS A 112 -2.64 -12.92 -2.71
N ILE A 113 -2.74 -13.58 -1.55
CA ILE A 113 -1.62 -13.67 -0.58
C ILE A 113 -0.33 -14.24 -1.18
N LYS A 114 -0.44 -15.13 -2.16
CA LYS A 114 0.72 -15.66 -2.91
C LYS A 114 1.41 -14.59 -3.77
N GLU A 115 0.63 -13.66 -4.33
CA GLU A 115 1.18 -12.52 -5.09
C GLU A 115 1.99 -11.62 -4.15
N LEU A 116 1.45 -11.31 -2.97
CA LEU A 116 2.13 -10.53 -1.94
C LEU A 116 3.41 -11.22 -1.45
N ALA A 117 3.35 -12.52 -1.18
CA ALA A 117 4.53 -13.31 -0.81
C ALA A 117 5.61 -13.29 -1.89
N ASN A 118 5.23 -13.39 -3.16
CA ASN A 118 6.16 -13.31 -4.29
C ASN A 118 6.77 -11.91 -4.46
N MET A 119 6.07 -10.85 -4.04
CA MET A 119 6.60 -9.49 -4.04
C MET A 119 7.64 -9.28 -2.94
N ALA A 120 7.41 -9.84 -1.75
CA ALA A 120 8.30 -9.70 -0.60
C ALA A 120 9.54 -10.60 -0.69
N SER A 121 9.40 -11.84 -1.15
CA SER A 121 10.43 -12.88 -1.09
C SER A 121 11.78 -12.51 -1.73
N PRO A 122 11.87 -11.68 -2.79
CA PRO A 122 13.16 -11.23 -3.33
C PRO A 122 13.89 -10.17 -2.48
N ILE A 123 13.19 -9.61 -1.47
CA ILE A 123 13.70 -8.52 -0.63
C ILE A 123 13.89 -9.00 0.81
N LEU A 124 12.94 -9.79 1.31
CA LEU A 124 12.88 -10.23 2.69
C LEU A 124 12.45 -11.71 2.76
N SER A 125 13.13 -12.50 3.61
CA SER A 125 12.72 -13.89 3.82
C SER A 125 11.28 -13.99 4.37
N LEU A 126 10.49 -14.90 3.80
CA LEU A 126 9.16 -15.24 4.32
C LEU A 126 9.20 -15.92 5.72
N GLY A 127 10.40 -16.18 6.25
CA GLY A 127 10.62 -16.63 7.63
C GLY A 127 10.40 -15.55 8.68
N HIS A 128 10.32 -14.27 8.31
CA HIS A 128 9.93 -13.18 9.20
C HIS A 128 8.40 -13.20 9.41
N GLN A 129 7.94 -13.98 10.37
CA GLN A 129 6.52 -14.32 10.60
C GLN A 129 5.97 -13.82 11.93
N THR A 130 6.73 -13.02 12.68
CA THR A 130 6.27 -12.48 13.96
C THR A 130 5.54 -11.17 13.72
N GLY A 131 4.37 -10.99 14.32
CA GLY A 131 3.51 -9.84 14.07
C GLY A 131 3.12 -9.75 12.59
N GLU A 132 3.27 -8.60 11.99
CA GLU A 132 3.01 -8.35 10.56
C GLU A 132 4.10 -8.97 9.65
N GLY A 133 5.28 -9.21 10.19
CA GLY A 133 6.36 -9.93 9.52
C GLY A 133 6.62 -9.47 8.09
N TRP A 134 6.86 -10.43 7.18
CA TRP A 134 7.12 -10.16 5.75
C TRP A 134 5.95 -9.45 5.06
N PHE A 135 4.74 -9.60 5.59
CA PHE A 135 3.53 -9.02 5.03
C PHE A 135 3.57 -7.48 5.03
N LEU A 136 4.10 -6.85 6.07
CA LEU A 136 4.28 -5.39 6.14
C LEU A 136 5.17 -4.86 4.99
N THR A 137 6.27 -5.55 4.70
CA THR A 137 7.12 -5.21 3.53
C THR A 137 6.36 -5.42 2.22
N ALA A 138 5.57 -6.51 2.11
CA ALA A 138 4.77 -6.79 0.92
C ALA A 138 3.70 -5.71 0.66
N GLU A 139 3.01 -5.23 1.70
CA GLU A 139 2.05 -4.12 1.59
C GLU A 139 2.71 -2.84 1.05
N MET A 140 3.89 -2.49 1.56
CA MET A 140 4.62 -1.32 1.05
C MET A 140 4.97 -1.48 -0.44
N ILE A 141 5.44 -2.67 -0.85
CA ILE A 141 5.76 -2.95 -2.26
C ILE A 141 4.52 -2.91 -3.15
N GLU A 142 3.43 -3.46 -2.66
CA GLU A 142 2.15 -3.45 -3.38
C GLU A 142 1.63 -2.03 -3.60
N LEU A 143 1.65 -1.19 -2.57
CA LEU A 143 1.28 0.22 -2.64
C LEU A 143 2.15 0.97 -3.66
N ILE A 144 3.47 0.82 -3.62
CA ILE A 144 4.39 1.46 -4.56
C ILE A 144 4.06 1.05 -6.00
N LYS A 145 3.87 -0.26 -6.24
CA LYS A 145 3.56 -0.80 -7.58
C LYS A 145 2.18 -0.41 -8.09
N SER A 146 1.23 -0.16 -7.20
CA SER A 146 -0.11 0.35 -7.55
C SER A 146 -0.16 1.88 -7.71
N GLY A 147 1.00 2.57 -7.65
CA GLY A 147 1.11 4.01 -7.85
C GLY A 147 1.00 4.85 -6.57
N THR A 148 0.78 4.22 -5.40
CA THR A 148 0.77 4.90 -4.10
C THR A 148 2.19 4.90 -3.53
N LYS A 149 3.00 5.85 -3.98
CA LYS A 149 4.45 5.91 -3.68
C LYS A 149 4.79 6.57 -2.35
N ASN A 150 3.86 7.35 -1.77
CA ASN A 150 4.02 7.96 -0.46
C ASN A 150 3.42 7.02 0.59
N ILE A 151 4.16 6.69 1.64
CA ILE A 151 3.75 5.68 2.63
C ILE A 151 4.09 6.18 4.04
N VAL A 152 3.10 6.08 4.92
CA VAL A 152 3.29 6.23 6.36
C VAL A 152 3.25 4.84 7.01
N CYS A 153 4.36 4.45 7.64
CA CYS A 153 4.47 3.20 8.38
C CYS A 153 4.28 3.48 9.87
N LEU A 154 3.15 3.06 10.42
CA LEU A 154 2.73 3.32 11.79
C LEU A 154 3.19 2.19 12.71
N GLN A 155 3.79 2.54 13.83
CA GLN A 155 4.28 1.51 14.75
C GLN A 155 4.29 1.99 16.21
N PRO A 156 4.08 1.10 17.18
CA PRO A 156 4.45 1.36 18.57
C PRO A 156 5.98 1.40 18.69
N PHE A 157 6.51 2.22 19.58
CA PHE A 157 7.94 2.22 19.89
C PHE A 157 8.40 0.82 20.34
N ALA A 158 9.57 0.40 19.85
CA ALA A 158 10.16 -0.90 20.14
C ALA A 158 9.31 -2.13 19.69
N CYS A 159 8.30 -1.97 18.85
CA CYS A 159 7.65 -3.10 18.19
C CYS A 159 8.65 -3.78 17.25
N LEU A 160 9.24 -4.91 17.69
CA LEU A 160 10.33 -5.57 16.97
C LEU A 160 9.97 -5.92 15.52
N PRO A 161 8.82 -6.58 15.21
CA PRO A 161 8.47 -6.88 13.83
C PRO A 161 8.42 -5.63 12.95
N ASN A 162 7.80 -4.56 13.41
CA ASN A 162 7.68 -3.32 12.64
C ASN A 162 9.03 -2.63 12.45
N HIS A 163 9.93 -2.70 13.45
CA HIS A 163 11.28 -2.16 13.30
C HIS A 163 12.10 -2.94 12.27
N VAL A 164 11.95 -4.26 12.21
CA VAL A 164 12.70 -5.12 11.28
C VAL A 164 12.11 -5.06 9.86
N THR A 165 10.82 -5.36 9.73
CA THR A 165 10.18 -5.55 8.42
C THR A 165 9.46 -4.30 7.88
N GLY A 166 9.29 -3.29 8.69
CA GLY A 166 8.79 -1.97 8.31
C GLY A 166 9.93 -0.96 8.18
N LYS A 167 10.29 -0.31 9.29
CA LYS A 167 11.32 0.74 9.33
C LYS A 167 12.70 0.27 8.81
N GLY A 168 13.10 -0.96 9.14
CA GLY A 168 14.37 -1.54 8.69
C GLY A 168 14.45 -1.75 7.18
N MET A 169 13.31 -1.91 6.51
CA MET A 169 13.28 -2.14 5.08
C MET A 169 13.19 -0.86 4.23
N MET A 170 12.98 0.30 4.85
CA MET A 170 12.79 1.57 4.14
C MET A 170 13.97 1.92 3.21
N LYS A 171 15.21 1.69 3.66
CA LYS A 171 16.39 1.95 2.85
C LYS A 171 16.43 1.04 1.62
N VAL A 172 16.21 -0.26 1.80
CA VAL A 172 16.19 -1.25 0.73
C VAL A 172 15.07 -0.96 -0.28
N LEU A 173 13.89 -0.58 0.23
CA LEU A 173 12.77 -0.19 -0.62
C LEU A 173 13.08 1.08 -1.41
N LYS A 174 13.73 2.07 -0.80
CA LYS A 174 14.14 3.31 -1.47
C LYS A 174 15.19 3.08 -2.55
N GLU A 175 16.13 2.18 -2.32
CA GLU A 175 17.14 1.78 -3.32
C GLU A 175 16.50 1.06 -4.52
N LYS A 176 15.50 0.20 -4.25
CA LYS A 176 14.80 -0.56 -5.30
C LYS A 176 13.71 0.25 -6.02
N TYR A 177 13.09 1.17 -5.33
CA TYR A 177 12.03 2.06 -5.80
C TYR A 177 12.38 3.51 -5.47
N PRO A 178 13.28 4.16 -6.24
CA PRO A 178 13.81 5.50 -5.93
C PRO A 178 12.74 6.59 -5.80
N GLU A 179 11.58 6.40 -6.45
CA GLU A 179 10.44 7.30 -6.38
C GLU A 179 9.62 7.17 -5.09
N SER A 180 9.87 6.13 -4.27
CA SER A 180 9.12 5.94 -3.03
C SER A 180 9.49 6.98 -1.97
N ASN A 181 8.50 7.43 -1.20
CA ASN A 181 8.61 8.41 -0.14
C ASN A 181 7.98 7.81 1.12
N ILE A 182 8.79 7.11 1.93
CA ILE A 182 8.34 6.33 3.07
C ILE A 182 8.80 6.99 4.36
N VAL A 183 7.89 7.16 5.32
CA VAL A 183 8.20 7.63 6.67
C VAL A 183 7.65 6.66 7.71
N ALA A 184 8.47 6.32 8.72
CA ALA A 184 8.02 5.57 9.89
C ALA A 184 7.68 6.54 11.02
N ILE A 185 6.56 6.30 11.69
CA ILE A 185 6.07 7.15 12.79
C ILE A 185 5.73 6.25 13.98
N ASP A 186 6.33 6.59 15.12
CA ASP A 186 6.09 5.88 16.37
C ASP A 186 4.86 6.49 17.07
N TYR A 187 3.92 5.61 17.48
CA TYR A 187 2.69 5.96 18.19
C TYR A 187 2.70 5.31 19.58
N ASP A 188 3.01 6.10 20.58
CA ASP A 188 3.05 5.70 21.98
C ASP A 188 2.41 6.77 22.84
N PRO A 189 1.93 6.42 24.05
CA PRO A 189 1.37 7.42 24.98
C PRO A 189 2.32 8.56 25.33
N GLY A 190 3.64 8.32 25.28
CA GLY A 190 4.68 9.33 25.53
C GLY A 190 5.23 10.01 24.27
N ALA A 191 4.78 9.63 23.09
CA ALA A 191 5.28 10.22 21.86
C ALA A 191 4.75 11.64 21.66
N SER A 192 5.61 12.52 21.15
CA SER A 192 5.22 13.89 20.86
C SER A 192 4.34 13.97 19.62
N HIS A 193 3.08 14.35 19.81
CA HIS A 193 2.14 14.59 18.72
C HIS A 193 2.67 15.61 17.70
N VAL A 194 3.34 16.65 18.18
CA VAL A 194 3.96 17.67 17.30
C VAL A 194 5.04 17.06 16.40
N ASN A 195 5.87 16.16 16.94
CA ASN A 195 6.90 15.49 16.15
C ASN A 195 6.29 14.53 15.11
N GLN A 196 5.22 13.81 15.46
CA GLN A 196 4.48 12.96 14.54
C GLN A 196 3.92 13.80 13.36
N LEU A 197 3.23 14.89 13.69
CA LEU A 197 2.64 15.80 12.71
C LEU A 197 3.69 16.44 11.80
N ASN A 198 4.82 16.89 12.35
CA ASN A 198 5.91 17.47 11.59
C ASN A 198 6.50 16.47 10.58
N ARG A 199 6.64 15.20 10.95
CA ARG A 199 7.12 14.15 10.04
C ARG A 199 6.12 13.86 8.91
N ILE A 200 4.81 13.85 9.22
CA ILE A 200 3.74 13.70 8.23
C ILE A 200 3.79 14.88 7.25
N LYS A 201 3.83 16.12 7.75
CA LYS A 201 3.88 17.33 6.90
C LYS A 201 5.13 17.39 6.02
N LEU A 202 6.27 16.97 6.54
CA LEU A 202 7.50 16.88 5.74
C LEU A 202 7.35 15.85 4.61
N MET A 203 6.81 14.68 4.90
CA MET A 203 6.53 13.67 3.87
C MET A 203 5.53 14.19 2.83
N LEU A 204 4.45 14.86 3.26
CA LEU A 204 3.44 15.45 2.38
C LEU A 204 4.01 16.57 1.50
N SER A 205 4.92 17.38 2.01
CA SER A 205 5.57 18.43 1.21
C SER A 205 6.34 17.85 0.02
N VAL A 206 7.00 16.70 0.23
CA VAL A 206 7.67 15.94 -0.84
C VAL A 206 6.64 15.33 -1.79
N ALA A 207 5.56 14.78 -1.26
CA ALA A 207 4.49 14.16 -2.05
C ALA A 207 3.81 15.16 -3.01
N VAL A 208 3.48 16.35 -2.52
CA VAL A 208 2.90 17.45 -3.32
C VAL A 208 3.88 17.90 -4.39
N LYS A 209 5.15 18.12 -4.04
CA LYS A 209 6.17 18.50 -5.01
C LYS A 209 6.34 17.47 -6.13
N ASN A 210 6.35 16.18 -5.78
CA ASN A 210 6.45 15.10 -6.76
C ASN A 210 5.22 15.05 -7.69
N LEU A 211 4.02 15.29 -7.15
CA LEU A 211 2.80 15.36 -7.95
C LEU A 211 2.86 16.52 -8.96
N GLN A 212 3.24 17.71 -8.53
CA GLN A 212 3.39 18.88 -9.39
C GLN A 212 4.43 18.68 -10.50
N ASN A 213 5.58 18.09 -10.16
CA ASN A 213 6.62 17.78 -11.16
C ASN A 213 6.10 16.78 -12.22
N ASN A 214 5.33 15.77 -11.81
CA ASN A 214 4.74 14.81 -12.75
C ASN A 214 3.72 15.48 -13.68
N GLU A 215 2.93 16.44 -13.20
CA GLU A 215 1.97 17.19 -14.01
C GLU A 215 2.68 18.09 -15.02
N ILE A 216 3.79 18.74 -14.65
CA ILE A 216 4.60 19.55 -15.55
C ILE A 216 5.21 18.68 -16.65
N ASN A 217 5.86 17.58 -16.29
CA ASN A 217 6.48 16.66 -17.25
C ASN A 217 5.46 16.06 -18.21
N PHE A 218 4.22 15.79 -17.73
CA PHE A 218 3.15 15.28 -18.59
C PHE A 218 2.72 16.31 -19.62
N LYS A 219 2.51 17.57 -19.23
CA LYS A 219 2.16 18.67 -20.16
C LYS A 219 3.25 18.92 -21.20
N GLU A 220 4.51 18.97 -20.80
CA GLU A 220 5.64 19.11 -21.72
C GLU A 220 5.73 17.96 -22.73
N SER A 221 5.39 16.75 -22.32
CA SER A 221 5.35 15.58 -23.22
C SER A 221 4.19 15.62 -24.21
N GLU A 222 3.02 16.14 -23.83
CA GLU A 222 1.88 16.33 -24.72
C GLU A 222 2.18 17.44 -25.75
N GLU A 223 2.68 18.57 -25.31
CA GLU A 223 3.08 19.68 -26.21
C GLU A 223 4.13 19.23 -27.24
N SER A 224 5.13 18.48 -26.81
CA SER A 224 6.15 17.93 -27.71
C SER A 224 5.58 16.96 -28.75
N GLN A 225 4.58 16.14 -28.37
CA GLN A 225 3.91 15.23 -29.31
C GLN A 225 3.03 15.97 -30.31
N GLU A 226 2.35 17.03 -29.89
CA GLU A 226 1.54 17.87 -30.77
C GLU A 226 2.42 18.62 -31.80
N GLU A 227 3.57 19.13 -31.37
CA GLU A 227 4.55 19.77 -32.29
C GLU A 227 5.09 18.77 -33.32
N ILE A 228 5.42 17.56 -32.94
CA ILE A 228 5.87 16.50 -33.85
C ILE A 228 4.75 16.14 -34.86
N GLN A 229 3.52 16.00 -34.39
CA GLN A 229 2.38 15.73 -35.28
C GLN A 229 2.11 16.88 -36.27
N TYR A 230 2.25 18.12 -35.82
CA TYR A 230 2.10 19.30 -36.66
C TYR A 230 3.19 19.38 -37.76
N HIS A 231 4.44 19.11 -37.41
CA HIS A 231 5.56 19.09 -38.36
C HIS A 231 5.43 17.97 -39.40
N ASN A 232 5.01 16.77 -38.95
CA ASN A 232 4.76 15.65 -39.88
C ASN A 232 3.59 15.90 -40.85
N LYS A 233 2.59 16.68 -40.43
CA LYS A 233 1.46 17.05 -41.28
C LYS A 233 1.83 18.06 -42.36
N ILE A 234 2.76 19.00 -42.07
CA ILE A 234 3.28 19.98 -43.01
C ILE A 234 4.26 19.35 -44.00
N SER A 235 5.01 18.34 -43.62
CA SER A 235 5.98 17.67 -44.49
C SER A 235 5.33 16.69 -45.51
N LEU A 236 4.04 16.41 -45.39
CA LEU A 236 3.26 15.54 -46.30
C LEU A 236 2.37 16.34 -47.28
N THR A 237 2.38 17.66 -47.21
CA THR A 237 1.74 18.60 -48.17
C THR A 237 2.75 19.26 -49.04
#